data_4e8435fa9bb80da7e380076412cb8b43
#
_entry.id   4e8435fa9bb80da7e380076412cb8b43
#
_cell.length_a   1.000
_cell.length_b   1.000
_cell.length_c   1.000
_cell.angle_alpha   90.00
_cell.angle_beta   90.00
_cell.angle_gamma   90.00
#
_symmetry.space_group_name_H-M   'P 1'
#
loop_
_entity.id
_entity.type
_entity.pdbx_description
1 polymer ?
#
loop_
_entity_poly.entity_id
_entity_poly.type
_entity_poly.pdbx_seq_one_letter_code
_entity_poly.pdbx_strand_id
1 'polypeptide(L)'
;MDPALLARLADGPGRALLESIGPYAADSALAVSTRLRAAGHDPELVSAALAQARLRGLARDKFGPAADGMLFTADGLEQATRPEVADRHAERFVAAGVRQVVDLGCGIGSDARAFAAAGLSVQAIELDPVTAAVARANLADWPNARVTEARAETIDVAAASGAQEASAQQEASAQQEVRGRHTGLWVDPGRRVTGVRDVSGRARRVFSLDAISPSWGQVLAWAAQVPATGAKLSPGLPHAAIPAGAEAQWTSWRGEVLECAVWWGPLAQVPGRTAAVCRPGASPAIVTEADVRAEAPLGGLGDVEPWFYEADRAVVRAGLSGALPGRPLSFGTGYATGAEPVDLPWVRRYAVVEAMPLRVKAVRAWLRERGIGQVTVKKRGATVDPQALRRDLASRADGHATLVVTTVAATTVVLVVEPPRP
;
A
#
# COMPACT_ATOMS: atom_id res chain seq x y z
N MET A 1 12.22 22.47 -1.95
CA MET A 1 13.02 22.80 -0.74
C MET A 1 14.46 22.46 -1.06
N ASP A 2 15.42 23.27 -0.58
CA ASP A 2 16.84 23.02 -0.82
C ASP A 2 17.36 21.91 0.10
N PRO A 3 18.21 20.96 -0.37
CA PRO A 3 18.85 19.94 0.47
C PRO A 3 19.66 20.53 1.64
N ALA A 4 20.36 21.65 1.44
CA ALA A 4 21.11 22.32 2.50
C ALA A 4 20.19 22.85 3.62
N LEU A 5 19.01 23.36 3.26
CA LEU A 5 18.01 23.83 4.22
C LEU A 5 17.42 22.67 5.02
N LEU A 6 17.22 21.51 4.37
CA LEU A 6 16.79 20.28 5.06
C LEU A 6 17.86 19.77 6.04
N ALA A 7 19.12 19.80 5.66
CA ALA A 7 20.23 19.44 6.56
C ALA A 7 20.23 20.35 7.81
N ARG A 8 20.04 21.67 7.63
CA ARG A 8 19.92 22.64 8.74
C ARG A 8 18.68 22.37 9.63
N LEU A 9 17.58 21.86 9.07
CA LEU A 9 16.40 21.46 9.87
C LEU A 9 16.61 20.15 10.61
N ALA A 10 17.50 19.29 10.13
CA ALA A 10 17.84 18.01 10.74
C ALA A 10 18.86 18.14 11.86
N ASP A 11 19.61 19.24 11.93
CA ASP A 11 20.57 19.49 13.01
C ASP A 11 19.90 19.88 14.35
N GLY A 12 20.70 19.97 15.43
CA GLY A 12 20.18 20.28 16.77
C GLY A 12 19.37 21.58 16.83
N PRO A 13 19.90 22.73 16.34
CA PRO A 13 19.16 23.99 16.30
C PRO A 13 17.88 23.94 15.44
N GLY A 14 17.93 23.28 14.28
CA GLY A 14 16.78 23.15 13.41
C GLY A 14 15.68 22.25 14.00
N ARG A 15 16.06 21.14 14.66
CA ARG A 15 15.12 20.28 15.40
C ARG A 15 14.46 21.06 16.54
N ALA A 16 15.22 21.82 17.32
CA ALA A 16 14.68 22.66 18.38
C ALA A 16 13.71 23.72 17.84
N LEU A 17 14.00 24.31 16.67
CA LEU A 17 13.08 25.23 16.00
C LEU A 17 11.78 24.53 15.61
N LEU A 18 11.82 23.34 15.03
CA LEU A 18 10.64 22.54 14.68
C LEU A 18 9.80 22.20 15.92
N GLU A 19 10.43 21.81 17.01
CA GLU A 19 9.75 21.51 18.28
C GLU A 19 9.07 22.75 18.87
N SER A 20 9.70 23.93 18.74
CA SER A 20 9.13 25.20 19.24
C SER A 20 7.86 25.66 18.51
N ILE A 21 7.60 25.14 17.30
CA ILE A 21 6.38 25.43 16.53
C ILE A 21 5.20 24.69 17.12
N GLY A 22 5.42 23.47 17.64
CA GLY A 22 4.34 22.61 18.12
C GLY A 22 3.41 22.08 17.01
N PRO A 23 2.19 21.64 17.37
CA PRO A 23 1.22 21.18 16.39
C PRO A 23 0.84 22.31 15.41
N TYR A 24 0.90 22.01 14.11
CA TYR A 24 0.58 23.00 13.08
C TYR A 24 -0.91 23.35 13.09
N ALA A 25 -1.20 24.66 13.15
CA ALA A 25 -2.53 25.21 12.94
C ALA A 25 -2.45 26.31 11.87
N ALA A 26 -3.28 26.20 10.83
CA ALA A 26 -3.25 27.11 9.70
C ALA A 26 -3.50 28.58 10.12
N ASP A 27 -4.43 28.78 11.06
CA ASP A 27 -4.83 30.10 11.54
C ASP A 27 -3.73 30.82 12.34
N SER A 28 -2.83 30.08 12.98
CA SER A 28 -1.72 30.62 13.76
C SER A 28 -0.38 30.68 13.01
N ALA A 29 -0.29 30.12 11.82
CA ALA A 29 0.96 29.98 11.07
C ALA A 29 1.66 31.33 10.82
N LEU A 30 0.90 32.38 10.50
CA LEU A 30 1.44 33.73 10.28
C LEU A 30 2.00 34.33 11.59
N ALA A 31 1.27 34.21 12.69
CA ALA A 31 1.71 34.69 14.00
C ALA A 31 2.96 33.97 14.48
N VAL A 32 3.05 32.65 14.29
CA VAL A 32 4.23 31.83 14.61
C VAL A 32 5.41 32.28 13.75
N SER A 33 5.22 32.49 12.44
CA SER A 33 6.25 32.98 11.55
C SER A 33 6.79 34.34 12.01
N THR A 34 5.92 35.28 12.32
CA THR A 34 6.30 36.63 12.78
C THR A 34 7.07 36.55 14.09
N ARG A 35 6.61 35.75 15.06
CA ARG A 35 7.28 35.56 16.35
C ARG A 35 8.69 35.00 16.19
N LEU A 36 8.86 33.96 15.37
CA LEU A 36 10.16 33.30 15.19
C LEU A 36 11.15 34.20 14.44
N ARG A 37 10.70 34.97 13.46
CA ARG A 37 11.54 35.97 12.77
C ARG A 37 11.95 37.11 13.71
N ALA A 38 11.04 37.59 14.55
CA ALA A 38 11.33 38.60 15.58
C ALA A 38 12.31 38.08 16.64
N ALA A 39 12.33 36.78 16.90
CA ALA A 39 13.32 36.11 17.76
C ALA A 39 14.70 35.91 17.10
N GLY A 40 14.88 36.40 15.86
CA GLY A 40 16.16 36.36 15.13
C GLY A 40 16.43 35.10 14.32
N HIS A 41 15.41 34.22 14.17
CA HIS A 41 15.57 33.04 13.29
C HIS A 41 15.58 33.43 11.81
N ASP A 42 16.40 32.75 11.02
CA ASP A 42 16.49 32.90 9.58
C ASP A 42 15.10 32.73 8.92
N PRO A 43 14.63 33.68 8.11
CA PRO A 43 13.32 33.63 7.46
C PRO A 43 13.09 32.41 6.58
N GLU A 44 14.12 31.92 5.89
CA GLU A 44 14.02 30.71 5.04
C GLU A 44 13.86 29.46 5.89
N LEU A 45 14.66 29.36 6.98
CA LEU A 45 14.57 28.24 7.92
C LEU A 45 13.21 28.21 8.63
N VAL A 46 12.67 29.37 9.02
CA VAL A 46 11.32 29.49 9.61
C VAL A 46 10.25 29.01 8.62
N SER A 47 10.35 29.41 7.35
CA SER A 47 9.39 28.97 6.31
C SER A 47 9.46 27.47 6.08
N ALA A 48 10.66 26.90 6.04
CA ALA A 48 10.87 25.46 5.90
C ALA A 48 10.37 24.69 7.12
N ALA A 49 10.61 25.20 8.33
CA ALA A 49 10.13 24.59 9.58
C ALA A 49 8.59 24.57 9.64
N LEU A 50 7.93 25.64 9.25
CA LEU A 50 6.45 25.68 9.16
C LEU A 50 5.91 24.69 8.13
N ALA A 51 6.57 24.57 6.97
CA ALA A 51 6.20 23.58 5.96
C ALA A 51 6.34 22.15 6.50
N GLN A 52 7.42 21.86 7.26
CA GLN A 52 7.61 20.56 7.90
C GLN A 52 6.61 20.31 9.02
N ALA A 53 6.29 21.30 9.86
CA ALA A 53 5.26 21.16 10.88
C ALA A 53 3.90 20.79 10.25
N ARG A 54 3.54 21.41 9.12
CA ARG A 54 2.33 21.06 8.36
C ARG A 54 2.37 19.61 7.84
N LEU A 55 3.49 19.20 7.23
CA LEU A 55 3.64 17.83 6.70
C LEU A 55 3.62 16.79 7.82
N ARG A 56 4.25 17.07 8.97
CA ARG A 56 4.16 16.23 10.18
C ARG A 56 2.72 16.04 10.65
N GLY A 57 1.94 17.12 10.67
CA GLY A 57 0.51 17.05 10.98
C GLY A 57 -0.27 16.11 10.07
N LEU A 58 -0.03 16.19 8.75
CA LEU A 58 -0.63 15.28 7.75
C LEU A 58 -0.10 13.84 7.88
N ALA A 59 1.17 13.69 8.28
CA ALA A 59 1.82 12.39 8.40
C ALA A 59 1.32 11.56 9.58
N ARG A 60 0.71 12.17 10.61
CA ARG A 60 0.25 11.49 11.82
C ARG A 60 -0.76 10.37 11.56
N ASP A 61 -1.61 10.49 10.53
CA ASP A 61 -2.53 9.42 10.15
C ASP A 61 -1.79 8.18 9.64
N LYS A 62 -0.64 8.38 9.01
CA LYS A 62 0.16 7.31 8.39
C LYS A 62 1.24 6.76 9.32
N PHE A 63 1.94 7.63 10.04
CA PHE A 63 3.13 7.32 10.84
C PHE A 63 2.90 7.40 12.36
N GLY A 64 1.70 7.80 12.78
CA GLY A 64 1.42 7.97 14.21
C GLY A 64 2.38 8.97 14.87
N PRO A 65 2.82 8.70 16.13
CA PRO A 65 3.76 9.55 16.85
C PRO A 65 5.15 9.67 16.19
N ALA A 66 5.56 8.68 15.39
CA ALA A 66 6.86 8.71 14.71
C ALA A 66 6.97 9.88 13.71
N ALA A 67 5.84 10.43 13.23
CA ALA A 67 5.80 11.60 12.36
C ALA A 67 6.51 12.81 12.95
N ASP A 68 6.50 12.96 14.27
CA ASP A 68 7.07 14.13 14.97
C ASP A 68 8.60 14.17 14.90
N GLY A 69 9.26 13.00 14.76
CA GLY A 69 10.71 12.89 14.59
C GLY A 69 11.18 12.90 13.13
N MET A 70 10.25 12.81 12.16
CA MET A 70 10.58 12.68 10.74
C MET A 70 10.53 14.01 9.99
N LEU A 71 11.23 14.05 8.85
CA LEU A 71 11.09 15.07 7.81
C LEU A 71 10.39 14.46 6.59
N PHE A 72 9.72 15.31 5.80
CA PHE A 72 8.90 14.88 4.66
C PHE A 72 9.08 15.79 3.46
N THR A 73 8.99 15.22 2.26
CA THR A 73 8.51 15.93 1.07
C THR A 73 7.03 15.61 0.89
N ALA A 74 6.27 16.45 0.18
CA ALA A 74 4.85 16.19 -0.04
C ALA A 74 4.61 14.87 -0.80
N ASP A 75 5.36 14.67 -1.88
CA ASP A 75 5.30 13.46 -2.70
C ASP A 75 5.82 12.24 -1.92
N GLY A 76 6.91 12.40 -1.14
CA GLY A 76 7.47 11.35 -0.29
C GLY A 76 6.48 10.90 0.79
N LEU A 77 5.75 11.82 1.42
CA LEU A 77 4.71 11.46 2.38
C LEU A 77 3.56 10.66 1.73
N GLU A 78 3.13 11.07 0.53
CA GLU A 78 2.07 10.35 -0.19
C GLU A 78 2.50 8.93 -0.57
N GLN A 79 3.74 8.76 -1.06
CA GLN A 79 4.25 7.50 -1.61
C GLN A 79 4.88 6.56 -0.59
N ALA A 80 5.32 7.07 0.57
CA ALA A 80 5.98 6.26 1.59
C ALA A 80 5.13 5.07 2.03
N THR A 81 5.77 3.95 2.26
CA THR A 81 5.16 2.76 2.86
C THR A 81 4.69 3.07 4.29
N ARG A 82 3.53 2.57 4.69
CA ARG A 82 3.09 2.64 6.11
C ARG A 82 4.02 1.81 6.99
N PRO A 83 4.33 2.26 8.22
CA PRO A 83 5.22 1.52 9.12
C PRO A 83 4.82 0.05 9.27
N GLU A 84 3.54 -0.23 9.48
CA GLU A 84 3.05 -1.60 9.70
C GLU A 84 3.24 -2.51 8.47
N VAL A 85 3.34 -1.94 7.27
CA VAL A 85 3.64 -2.68 6.04
C VAL A 85 5.15 -2.79 5.86
N ALA A 86 5.91 -1.71 6.12
CA ALA A 86 7.37 -1.70 6.06
C ALA A 86 7.99 -2.71 7.06
N ASP A 87 7.43 -2.80 8.28
CA ASP A 87 7.85 -3.78 9.28
C ASP A 87 7.69 -5.21 8.75
N ARG A 88 6.62 -5.49 8.03
CA ARG A 88 6.41 -6.82 7.40
C ARG A 88 7.41 -7.12 6.28
N HIS A 89 7.79 -6.09 5.51
CA HIS A 89 8.88 -6.24 4.55
C HIS A 89 10.17 -6.63 5.28
N ALA A 90 10.50 -5.93 6.37
CA ALA A 90 11.67 -6.23 7.17
C ALA A 90 11.63 -7.64 7.80
N GLU A 91 10.49 -8.04 8.38
CA GLU A 91 10.29 -9.38 8.93
C GLU A 91 10.56 -10.48 7.89
N ARG A 92 10.15 -10.26 6.63
CA ARG A 92 10.36 -11.22 5.53
C ARG A 92 11.83 -11.39 5.21
N PHE A 93 12.61 -10.31 5.16
CA PHE A 93 14.06 -10.37 4.98
C PHE A 93 14.76 -11.06 6.16
N VAL A 94 14.38 -10.72 7.38
CA VAL A 94 14.92 -11.36 8.59
C VAL A 94 14.63 -12.85 8.62
N ALA A 95 13.38 -13.25 8.30
CA ALA A 95 12.97 -14.66 8.26
C ALA A 95 13.72 -15.46 7.19
N ALA A 96 14.14 -14.82 6.10
CA ALA A 96 14.97 -15.42 5.06
C ALA A 96 16.48 -15.47 5.41
N GLY A 97 16.87 -15.01 6.61
CA GLY A 97 18.27 -15.00 7.06
C GLY A 97 19.13 -13.91 6.43
N VAL A 98 18.52 -12.92 5.79
CA VAL A 98 19.21 -11.74 5.24
C VAL A 98 19.77 -10.92 6.41
N ARG A 99 20.94 -10.33 6.21
CA ARG A 99 21.62 -9.44 7.18
C ARG A 99 21.88 -8.04 6.66
N GLN A 100 21.91 -7.90 5.35
CA GLN A 100 22.10 -6.62 4.66
C GLN A 100 21.03 -6.44 3.59
N VAL A 101 20.46 -5.26 3.49
CA VAL A 101 19.52 -4.87 2.43
C VAL A 101 20.07 -3.68 1.66
N VAL A 102 20.07 -3.81 0.33
CA VAL A 102 20.25 -2.67 -0.58
C VAL A 102 18.85 -2.22 -0.99
N ASP A 103 18.46 -1.00 -0.59
CA ASP A 103 17.15 -0.40 -0.84
C ASP A 103 17.26 0.57 -2.01
N LEU A 104 16.81 0.16 -3.18
CA LEU A 104 16.89 0.90 -4.44
C LEU A 104 15.63 1.73 -4.68
N GLY A 105 15.73 3.03 -4.49
CA GLY A 105 14.60 3.97 -4.52
C GLY A 105 13.99 4.14 -3.14
N CYS A 106 14.80 4.37 -2.12
CA CYS A 106 14.35 4.39 -0.71
C CYS A 106 13.36 5.52 -0.39
N GLY A 107 13.18 6.49 -1.28
CA GLY A 107 12.31 7.63 -1.04
C GLY A 107 12.72 8.39 0.23
N ILE A 108 11.76 8.69 1.10
CA ILE A 108 12.03 9.33 2.40
C ILE A 108 12.57 8.37 3.47
N GLY A 109 12.86 7.11 3.11
CA GLY A 109 13.48 6.12 3.98
C GLY A 109 12.49 5.32 4.84
N SER A 110 11.25 5.15 4.44
CA SER A 110 10.25 4.44 5.27
C SER A 110 10.57 2.96 5.42
N ASP A 111 10.81 2.24 4.32
CA ASP A 111 11.21 0.82 4.34
C ASP A 111 12.61 0.66 4.92
N ALA A 112 13.56 1.55 4.55
CA ALA A 112 14.91 1.56 5.09
C ALA A 112 14.95 1.67 6.63
N ARG A 113 14.04 2.47 7.23
CA ARG A 113 13.89 2.56 8.69
C ARG A 113 13.43 1.23 9.31
N ALA A 114 12.46 0.58 8.69
CA ALA A 114 11.98 -0.71 9.17
C ALA A 114 13.07 -1.78 9.08
N PHE A 115 13.84 -1.82 7.98
CA PHE A 115 14.98 -2.71 7.84
C PHE A 115 16.04 -2.43 8.91
N ALA A 116 16.39 -1.17 9.13
CA ALA A 116 17.37 -0.80 10.14
C ALA A 116 16.90 -1.12 11.57
N ALA A 117 15.64 -0.86 11.88
CA ALA A 117 15.02 -1.19 13.17
C ALA A 117 14.97 -2.69 13.44
N ALA A 118 14.82 -3.50 12.38
CA ALA A 118 14.91 -4.97 12.44
C ALA A 118 16.35 -5.52 12.59
N GLY A 119 17.36 -4.62 12.69
CA GLY A 119 18.77 -4.98 12.88
C GLY A 119 19.53 -5.31 11.60
N LEU A 120 18.93 -5.07 10.43
CA LEU A 120 19.57 -5.27 9.13
C LEU A 120 20.54 -4.11 8.85
N SER A 121 21.68 -4.38 8.21
CA SER A 121 22.52 -3.35 7.62
C SER A 121 21.84 -2.81 6.36
N VAL A 122 21.71 -1.50 6.22
CA VAL A 122 20.93 -0.89 5.12
C VAL A 122 21.80 0.04 4.29
N GLN A 123 21.86 -0.23 2.98
CA GLN A 123 22.36 0.69 1.98
C GLN A 123 21.17 1.24 1.18
N ALA A 124 20.71 2.44 1.53
CA ALA A 124 19.59 3.10 0.91
C ALA A 124 20.04 4.01 -0.23
N ILE A 125 19.46 3.87 -1.40
CA ILE A 125 19.81 4.62 -2.62
C ILE A 125 18.61 5.47 -3.04
N GLU A 126 18.85 6.77 -3.25
CA GLU A 126 17.82 7.71 -3.72
C GLU A 126 18.42 8.65 -4.78
N LEU A 127 17.67 8.87 -5.83
CA LEU A 127 18.09 9.69 -6.97
C LEU A 127 17.90 11.19 -6.71
N ASP A 128 16.77 11.55 -6.13
CA ASP A 128 16.41 12.95 -5.91
C ASP A 128 17.17 13.52 -4.70
N PRO A 129 17.99 14.59 -4.86
CA PRO A 129 18.84 15.10 -3.79
C PRO A 129 18.04 15.62 -2.58
N VAL A 130 16.85 16.15 -2.79
CA VAL A 130 15.96 16.64 -1.71
C VAL A 130 15.42 15.46 -0.91
N THR A 131 14.94 14.44 -1.59
CA THR A 131 14.41 13.22 -0.98
C THR A 131 15.52 12.44 -0.27
N ALA A 132 16.72 12.35 -0.86
CA ALA A 132 17.90 11.74 -0.23
C ALA A 132 18.32 12.49 1.06
N ALA A 133 18.24 13.82 1.08
CA ALA A 133 18.51 14.61 2.30
C ALA A 133 17.47 14.33 3.39
N VAL A 134 16.20 14.20 3.02
CA VAL A 134 15.12 13.79 3.94
C VAL A 134 15.38 12.37 4.47
N ALA A 135 15.74 11.42 3.61
CA ALA A 135 16.04 10.05 4.01
C ALA A 135 17.23 10.00 4.99
N ARG A 136 18.31 10.77 4.74
CA ARG A 136 19.46 10.88 5.66
C ARG A 136 19.02 11.39 7.04
N ALA A 137 18.16 12.40 7.09
CA ALA A 137 17.63 12.93 8.34
C ALA A 137 16.76 11.89 9.07
N ASN A 138 15.92 11.17 8.33
CA ASN A 138 15.04 10.15 8.87
C ASN A 138 15.76 8.88 9.34
N LEU A 139 16.97 8.63 8.83
CA LEU A 139 17.81 7.48 9.18
C LEU A 139 18.96 7.83 10.14
N ALA A 140 19.06 9.08 10.60
CA ALA A 140 20.18 9.55 11.42
C ALA A 140 20.35 8.77 12.73
N ASP A 141 19.26 8.27 13.31
CA ASP A 141 19.27 7.52 14.58
C ASP A 141 19.65 6.04 14.40
N TRP A 142 19.84 5.56 13.15
CA TRP A 142 20.22 4.18 12.84
C TRP A 142 21.65 4.10 12.29
N PRO A 143 22.65 3.75 13.13
CA PRO A 143 24.06 3.67 12.70
C PRO A 143 24.32 2.53 11.68
N ASN A 144 23.38 1.57 11.58
CA ASN A 144 23.40 0.47 10.62
C ASN A 144 22.76 0.83 9.25
N ALA A 145 22.33 2.08 9.06
CA ALA A 145 21.77 2.55 7.79
C ALA A 145 22.62 3.69 7.18
N ARG A 146 22.79 3.65 5.86
CA ARG A 146 23.49 4.70 5.10
C ARG A 146 22.72 5.06 3.85
N VAL A 147 22.58 6.35 3.56
CA VAL A 147 21.94 6.87 2.36
C VAL A 147 22.95 7.38 1.37
N THR A 148 22.91 6.90 0.15
CA THR A 148 23.70 7.34 -1.00
C THR A 148 22.80 7.99 -2.03
N GLU A 149 23.16 9.20 -2.46
CA GLU A 149 22.49 9.88 -3.58
C GLU A 149 23.09 9.35 -4.88
N ALA A 150 22.31 8.51 -5.57
CA ALA A 150 22.74 7.88 -6.82
C ALA A 150 21.54 7.36 -7.61
N ARG A 151 21.76 7.06 -8.87
CA ARG A 151 20.79 6.30 -9.68
C ARG A 151 20.87 4.82 -9.29
N ALA A 152 19.73 4.19 -9.09
CA ALA A 152 19.68 2.76 -8.77
C ALA A 152 20.39 1.89 -9.82
N GLU A 153 20.29 2.28 -11.10
CA GLU A 153 20.88 1.55 -12.21
C GLU A 153 22.43 1.61 -12.24
N THR A 154 23.04 2.53 -11.49
CA THR A 154 24.51 2.63 -11.38
C THR A 154 25.09 1.77 -10.26
N ILE A 155 24.25 1.18 -9.42
CA ILE A 155 24.66 0.31 -8.33
C ILE A 155 25.01 -1.07 -8.87
N ASP A 156 26.20 -1.52 -8.64
CA ASP A 156 26.61 -2.90 -8.88
C ASP A 156 26.04 -3.80 -7.75
N VAL A 157 24.84 -4.33 -7.98
CA VAL A 157 24.17 -5.17 -6.97
C VAL A 157 24.90 -6.50 -6.76
N ALA A 158 25.65 -7.00 -7.75
CA ALA A 158 26.44 -8.20 -7.63
C ALA A 158 27.64 -7.99 -6.72
N ALA A 159 28.35 -6.87 -6.86
CA ALA A 159 29.42 -6.49 -5.95
C ALA A 159 28.90 -6.19 -4.53
N ALA A 160 27.79 -5.46 -4.43
CA ALA A 160 27.14 -5.18 -3.15
C ALA A 160 26.68 -6.46 -2.42
N SER A 161 26.33 -7.52 -3.16
CA SER A 161 25.95 -8.84 -2.63
C SER A 161 27.14 -9.78 -2.35
N GLY A 162 28.38 -9.38 -2.68
CA GLY A 162 29.56 -10.23 -2.56
C GLY A 162 29.63 -11.36 -3.58
N ALA A 163 28.82 -11.32 -4.63
CA ALA A 163 28.75 -12.39 -5.63
C ALA A 163 29.92 -12.39 -6.63
N GLN A 164 30.64 -11.28 -6.78
CA GLN A 164 31.67 -11.08 -7.82
C GLN A 164 33.02 -11.70 -7.49
N GLU A 165 33.35 -11.97 -6.22
CA GLU A 165 34.67 -12.50 -5.85
C GLU A 165 34.80 -14.01 -5.95
N ALA A 166 33.71 -14.72 -6.26
CA ALA A 166 33.69 -16.21 -6.31
C ALA A 166 34.44 -16.80 -7.54
N SER A 167 34.87 -15.96 -8.51
CA SER A 167 35.50 -16.46 -9.74
C SER A 167 37.03 -16.51 -9.71
N ALA A 168 37.70 -16.03 -8.66
CA ALA A 168 39.15 -15.84 -8.69
C ALA A 168 39.99 -16.71 -7.75
N GLN A 169 39.45 -17.35 -6.71
CA GLN A 169 40.25 -18.24 -5.84
C GLN A 169 39.40 -19.31 -5.15
N GLN A 170 39.72 -20.57 -5.40
CA GLN A 170 38.96 -21.75 -5.02
C GLN A 170 38.94 -22.12 -3.53
N GLU A 171 39.67 -21.45 -2.66
CA GLU A 171 39.75 -21.73 -1.21
C GLU A 171 39.04 -20.70 -0.30
N ALA A 172 38.63 -19.55 -0.85
CA ALA A 172 37.83 -18.54 -0.12
C ALA A 172 36.31 -18.79 -0.23
N SER A 173 35.88 -19.83 -0.95
CA SER A 173 34.52 -20.01 -1.46
C SER A 173 33.46 -20.23 -0.39
N ALA A 174 33.74 -20.92 0.73
CA ALA A 174 32.73 -21.21 1.75
C ALA A 174 32.33 -19.98 2.59
N GLN A 175 33.27 -19.11 2.95
CA GLN A 175 32.96 -17.89 3.71
C GLN A 175 32.32 -16.79 2.83
N GLN A 176 32.61 -16.79 1.55
CA GLN A 176 32.13 -15.82 0.57
C GLN A 176 30.75 -16.20 0.02
N GLU A 177 30.53 -17.49 -0.23
CA GLU A 177 29.19 -18.06 -0.47
C GLU A 177 28.22 -17.78 0.70
N VAL A 178 28.74 -17.80 1.92
CA VAL A 178 28.00 -17.41 3.12
C VAL A 178 27.69 -15.91 3.14
N ARG A 179 28.57 -15.02 2.67
CA ARG A 179 28.33 -13.56 2.61
C ARG A 179 27.32 -13.21 1.53
N GLY A 180 27.39 -13.76 0.33
CA GLY A 180 26.46 -13.51 -0.76
C GLY A 180 25.01 -13.97 -0.46
N ARG A 181 24.84 -14.99 0.36
CA ARG A 181 23.51 -15.47 0.82
C ARG A 181 22.84 -14.56 1.85
N HIS A 182 23.55 -13.58 2.41
CA HIS A 182 23.04 -12.70 3.47
C HIS A 182 22.63 -11.30 3.00
N THR A 183 22.80 -11.01 1.72
CA THR A 183 22.37 -9.72 1.14
C THR A 183 21.05 -9.88 0.41
N GLY A 184 20.12 -8.99 0.67
CA GLY A 184 18.85 -8.87 -0.01
C GLY A 184 18.75 -7.55 -0.77
N LEU A 185 17.88 -7.52 -1.74
CA LEU A 185 17.58 -6.35 -2.54
C LEU A 185 16.11 -5.96 -2.35
N TRP A 186 15.85 -4.72 -1.98
CA TRP A 186 14.54 -4.12 -2.00
C TRP A 186 14.49 -3.06 -3.11
N VAL A 187 13.49 -3.11 -3.97
CA VAL A 187 13.34 -2.18 -5.09
C VAL A 187 11.97 -1.52 -5.01
N ASP A 188 11.95 -0.19 -4.89
CA ASP A 188 10.73 0.61 -4.98
C ASP A 188 10.79 1.51 -6.22
N PRO A 189 10.41 1.01 -7.40
CA PRO A 189 10.54 1.77 -8.63
C PRO A 189 9.63 2.99 -8.61
N GLY A 190 10.22 4.17 -8.76
CA GLY A 190 9.49 5.41 -8.95
C GLY A 190 8.67 5.38 -10.25
N ARG A 191 7.51 6.04 -10.26
CA ARG A 191 6.74 6.20 -11.49
C ARG A 191 7.30 7.37 -12.28
N ARG A 192 7.81 7.11 -13.47
CA ARG A 192 8.16 8.19 -14.41
C ARG A 192 6.89 8.71 -15.04
N VAL A 193 6.42 9.85 -14.57
CA VAL A 193 5.47 10.68 -15.32
C VAL A 193 6.09 12.05 -15.44
N THR A 194 7.01 12.21 -16.40
CA THR A 194 7.45 13.50 -16.85
C THR A 194 6.29 14.16 -17.61
N GLY A 195 5.69 15.19 -17.02
CA GLY A 195 4.91 16.18 -17.76
C GLY A 195 3.40 16.00 -17.86
N VAL A 196 2.79 14.91 -17.36
CA VAL A 196 1.32 14.78 -17.41
C VAL A 196 0.72 14.98 -16.00
N ARG A 197 0.18 16.20 -15.79
CA ARG A 197 -0.62 16.50 -14.59
C ARG A 197 -2.11 16.36 -14.93
N ASP A 198 -2.91 15.88 -14.00
CA ASP A 198 -4.36 15.92 -14.11
C ASP A 198 -4.88 17.35 -13.91
N VAL A 199 -6.17 17.55 -14.12
CA VAL A 199 -6.83 18.86 -13.95
C VAL A 199 -6.73 19.44 -12.53
N SER A 200 -6.30 18.65 -11.56
CA SER A 200 -6.02 19.06 -10.17
C SER A 200 -4.53 19.32 -9.91
N GLY A 201 -3.68 19.25 -10.94
CA GLY A 201 -2.24 19.46 -10.84
C GLY A 201 -1.45 18.27 -10.29
N ARG A 202 -2.10 17.11 -10.05
CA ARG A 202 -1.46 15.88 -9.59
C ARG A 202 -0.95 15.07 -10.76
N ALA A 203 0.18 14.37 -10.58
CA ALA A 203 0.70 13.44 -11.57
C ALA A 203 -0.36 12.36 -11.88
N ARG A 204 -0.75 12.22 -13.17
CA ARG A 204 -1.73 11.22 -13.59
C ARG A 204 -1.15 9.82 -13.34
N ARG A 205 -1.80 9.04 -12.51
CA ARG A 205 -1.44 7.66 -12.20
C ARG A 205 -1.80 6.74 -13.38
N VAL A 206 -0.95 6.68 -14.38
CA VAL A 206 -1.04 5.64 -15.41
C VAL A 206 -0.18 4.48 -14.93
N PHE A 207 -0.79 3.32 -14.65
CA PHE A 207 -0.05 2.11 -14.35
C PHE A 207 0.38 1.45 -15.67
N SER A 208 1.67 1.50 -15.95
CA SER A 208 2.34 0.69 -16.96
C SER A 208 3.68 0.26 -16.38
N LEU A 209 4.04 -1.00 -16.52
CA LEU A 209 5.36 -1.51 -16.16
C LEU A 209 6.48 -0.84 -16.98
N ASP A 210 6.14 -0.29 -18.15
CA ASP A 210 7.08 0.44 -19.02
C ASP A 210 7.35 1.86 -18.49
N ALA A 211 6.49 2.37 -17.60
CA ALA A 211 6.58 3.75 -17.07
C ALA A 211 7.24 3.83 -15.68
N ILE A 212 7.77 2.73 -15.16
CA ILE A 212 8.49 2.72 -13.88
C ILE A 212 9.99 2.90 -14.08
N SER A 213 10.68 3.40 -13.06
CA SER A 213 12.15 3.53 -13.02
C SER A 213 12.67 3.17 -11.64
N PRO A 214 13.57 2.19 -11.54
CA PRO A 214 14.12 1.33 -12.62
C PRO A 214 13.06 0.57 -13.40
N SER A 215 13.36 0.21 -14.67
CA SER A 215 12.42 -0.53 -15.51
C SER A 215 12.14 -1.93 -14.96
N TRP A 216 10.98 -2.51 -15.31
CA TRP A 216 10.65 -3.87 -14.90
C TRP A 216 11.68 -4.89 -15.36
N GLY A 217 12.20 -4.75 -16.59
CA GLY A 217 13.28 -5.60 -17.09
C GLY A 217 14.56 -5.51 -16.25
N GLN A 218 14.90 -4.32 -15.73
CA GLN A 218 16.04 -4.14 -14.84
C GLN A 218 15.80 -4.82 -13.50
N VAL A 219 14.61 -4.71 -12.92
CA VAL A 219 14.24 -5.40 -11.67
C VAL A 219 14.39 -6.92 -11.82
N LEU A 220 13.90 -7.47 -12.94
CA LEU A 220 14.05 -8.91 -13.23
C LEU A 220 15.53 -9.33 -13.36
N ALA A 221 16.35 -8.50 -14.02
CA ALA A 221 17.78 -8.76 -14.15
C ALA A 221 18.50 -8.75 -12.78
N TRP A 222 18.13 -7.86 -11.88
CA TRP A 222 18.64 -7.83 -10.51
C TRP A 222 18.17 -9.03 -9.68
N ALA A 223 16.90 -9.42 -9.80
CA ALA A 223 16.36 -10.59 -9.11
C ALA A 223 17.05 -11.89 -9.52
N ALA A 224 17.53 -11.99 -10.78
CA ALA A 224 18.33 -13.10 -11.23
C ALA A 224 19.75 -13.13 -10.64
N GLN A 225 20.29 -11.96 -10.25
CA GLN A 225 21.63 -11.84 -9.66
C GLN A 225 21.58 -11.96 -8.14
N VAL A 226 20.55 -11.41 -7.50
CA VAL A 226 20.36 -11.41 -6.03
C VAL A 226 19.08 -12.18 -5.72
N PRO A 227 19.16 -13.47 -5.36
CA PRO A 227 17.97 -14.31 -5.15
C PRO A 227 17.01 -13.76 -4.08
N ALA A 228 17.52 -13.15 -3.01
CA ALA A 228 16.72 -12.53 -1.98
C ALA A 228 16.26 -11.12 -2.40
N THR A 229 15.45 -11.02 -3.46
CA THR A 229 14.92 -9.75 -3.99
C THR A 229 13.45 -9.61 -3.68
N GLY A 230 13.05 -8.39 -3.27
CA GLY A 230 11.67 -7.93 -3.18
C GLY A 230 11.50 -6.65 -4.00
N ALA A 231 10.33 -6.48 -4.64
CA ALA A 231 10.01 -5.26 -5.37
C ALA A 231 8.60 -4.78 -5.07
N LYS A 232 8.46 -3.51 -4.68
CA LYS A 232 7.17 -2.86 -4.41
C LYS A 232 6.60 -2.29 -5.71
N LEU A 233 5.42 -2.76 -6.08
CA LEU A 233 4.73 -2.35 -7.30
C LEU A 233 3.33 -1.81 -7.00
N SER A 234 2.71 -1.23 -8.01
CA SER A 234 1.31 -0.82 -7.93
C SER A 234 0.39 -2.02 -7.72
N PRO A 235 -0.71 -1.87 -6.96
CA PRO A 235 -1.77 -2.88 -6.90
C PRO A 235 -2.37 -3.27 -8.26
N GLY A 236 -2.10 -2.50 -9.30
CA GLY A 236 -2.53 -2.78 -10.67
C GLY A 236 -1.63 -3.72 -11.46
N LEU A 237 -0.65 -4.38 -10.84
CA LEU A 237 0.22 -5.34 -11.53
C LEU A 237 -0.61 -6.37 -12.30
N PRO A 238 -0.41 -6.52 -13.64
CA PRO A 238 -1.06 -7.57 -14.41
C PRO A 238 -0.59 -8.95 -13.94
N HIS A 239 -1.51 -9.88 -13.73
CA HIS A 239 -1.16 -11.23 -13.29
C HIS A 239 -0.22 -11.94 -14.28
N ALA A 240 -0.35 -11.68 -15.58
CA ALA A 240 0.54 -12.22 -16.61
C ALA A 240 1.99 -11.72 -16.52
N ALA A 241 2.25 -10.66 -15.77
CA ALA A 241 3.59 -10.12 -15.56
C ALA A 241 4.31 -10.72 -14.34
N ILE A 242 3.65 -11.61 -13.59
CA ILE A 242 4.24 -12.28 -12.43
C ILE A 242 5.25 -13.31 -12.93
N PRO A 243 6.53 -13.23 -12.52
CA PRO A 243 7.53 -14.20 -12.93
C PRO A 243 7.26 -15.59 -12.36
N ALA A 244 7.60 -16.62 -13.10
CA ALA A 244 7.51 -17.99 -12.63
C ALA A 244 8.37 -18.20 -11.36
N GLY A 245 7.81 -18.85 -10.36
CA GLY A 245 8.47 -19.11 -9.08
C GLY A 245 8.52 -17.91 -8.11
N ALA A 246 8.11 -16.71 -8.54
CA ALA A 246 7.95 -15.57 -7.64
C ALA A 246 6.60 -15.62 -6.90
N GLU A 247 6.54 -14.96 -5.76
CA GLU A 247 5.29 -14.64 -5.07
C GLU A 247 4.89 -13.20 -5.35
N ALA A 248 3.68 -12.96 -5.82
CA ALA A 248 3.09 -11.63 -5.92
C ALA A 248 2.04 -11.45 -4.81
N GLN A 249 2.33 -10.59 -3.83
CA GLN A 249 1.48 -10.38 -2.67
C GLN A 249 0.82 -9.01 -2.72
N TRP A 250 -0.52 -8.97 -2.79
CA TRP A 250 -1.30 -7.75 -2.61
C TRP A 250 -1.57 -7.50 -1.15
N THR A 251 -1.15 -6.33 -0.67
CA THR A 251 -1.31 -5.94 0.74
C THR A 251 -2.39 -4.89 0.89
N SER A 252 -3.36 -5.12 1.78
CA SER A 252 -4.33 -4.12 2.19
C SER A 252 -4.14 -3.71 3.65
N TRP A 253 -4.49 -2.45 3.93
CA TRP A 253 -4.58 -1.89 5.27
C TRP A 253 -5.95 -1.27 5.47
N ARG A 254 -6.71 -1.72 6.48
CA ARG A 254 -8.09 -1.25 6.75
C ARG A 254 -9.02 -1.31 5.53
N GLY A 255 -8.80 -2.28 4.64
CA GLY A 255 -9.62 -2.48 3.43
C GLY A 255 -9.19 -1.66 2.21
N GLU A 256 -8.12 -0.88 2.29
CA GLU A 256 -7.48 -0.22 1.15
C GLU A 256 -6.27 -1.03 0.68
N VAL A 257 -6.19 -1.33 -0.61
CA VAL A 257 -5.01 -1.99 -1.20
C VAL A 257 -3.93 -0.96 -1.40
N LEU A 258 -2.78 -1.18 -0.77
CA LEU A 258 -1.67 -0.23 -0.77
C LEU A 258 -0.68 -0.53 -1.90
N GLU A 259 -0.36 -1.80 -2.10
CA GLU A 259 0.71 -2.25 -2.99
C GLU A 259 0.49 -3.67 -3.48
N CYS A 260 1.30 -4.06 -4.45
CA CYS A 260 1.64 -5.44 -4.79
C CYS A 260 3.15 -5.58 -4.66
N ALA A 261 3.63 -6.34 -3.69
CA ALA A 261 5.03 -6.68 -3.57
C ALA A 261 5.32 -8.00 -4.27
N VAL A 262 6.35 -8.03 -5.14
CA VAL A 262 6.82 -9.26 -5.79
C VAL A 262 8.10 -9.71 -5.09
N TRP A 263 8.16 -10.99 -4.74
CA TRP A 263 9.21 -11.61 -3.94
C TRP A 263 9.84 -12.79 -4.69
N TRP A 264 11.17 -12.90 -4.63
CA TRP A 264 11.92 -13.96 -5.28
C TRP A 264 12.76 -14.76 -4.30
N GLY A 265 13.13 -15.98 -4.71
CA GLY A 265 14.02 -16.87 -4.00
C GLY A 265 13.57 -17.12 -2.56
N PRO A 266 14.45 -16.95 -1.54
CA PRO A 266 14.10 -17.23 -0.15
C PRO A 266 13.05 -16.27 0.44
N LEU A 267 12.75 -15.15 -0.25
CA LEU A 267 11.69 -14.23 0.15
C LEU A 267 10.31 -14.66 -0.35
N ALA A 268 10.20 -15.49 -1.39
CA ALA A 268 8.94 -16.04 -1.87
C ALA A 268 8.46 -17.16 -0.93
N GLN A 269 7.58 -16.84 0.02
CA GLN A 269 7.06 -17.81 0.98
C GLN A 269 6.04 -18.77 0.36
N VAL A 270 5.19 -18.23 -0.51
CA VAL A 270 4.17 -18.97 -1.26
C VAL A 270 4.20 -18.50 -2.71
N PRO A 271 4.97 -19.18 -3.60
CA PRO A 271 5.01 -18.82 -5.02
C PRO A 271 3.61 -18.76 -5.63
N GLY A 272 3.40 -17.80 -6.53
CA GLY A 272 2.09 -17.50 -7.11
C GLY A 272 1.48 -16.23 -6.53
N ARG A 273 0.15 -16.17 -6.47
CA ARG A 273 -0.58 -14.98 -6.00
C ARG A 273 -1.01 -15.16 -4.55
N THR A 274 -0.75 -14.13 -3.75
CA THR A 274 -1.18 -14.08 -2.35
C THR A 274 -1.82 -12.73 -2.03
N ALA A 275 -2.63 -12.69 -1.00
CA ALA A 275 -3.17 -11.45 -0.44
C ALA A 275 -2.91 -11.40 1.07
N ALA A 276 -2.38 -10.28 1.54
CA ALA A 276 -2.18 -9.98 2.95
C ALA A 276 -3.18 -8.92 3.41
N VAL A 277 -4.13 -9.30 4.26
CA VAL A 277 -5.14 -8.38 4.79
C VAL A 277 -4.73 -7.94 6.19
N CYS A 278 -4.27 -6.70 6.30
CA CYS A 278 -3.74 -6.13 7.52
C CYS A 278 -4.77 -5.24 8.23
N ARG A 279 -4.83 -5.39 9.56
CA ARG A 279 -5.69 -4.61 10.45
C ARG A 279 -4.89 -4.17 11.69
N PRO A 280 -5.23 -3.02 12.30
CA PRO A 280 -4.59 -2.60 13.54
C PRO A 280 -4.72 -3.66 14.64
N GLY A 281 -3.62 -3.94 15.33
CA GLY A 281 -3.61 -4.83 16.50
C GLY A 281 -3.87 -6.32 16.22
N ALA A 282 -3.86 -6.73 14.95
CA ALA A 282 -4.07 -8.13 14.56
C ALA A 282 -2.97 -8.63 13.60
N SER A 283 -2.65 -9.91 13.71
CA SER A 283 -1.83 -10.58 12.69
C SER A 283 -2.53 -10.54 11.34
N PRO A 284 -1.79 -10.37 10.24
CA PRO A 284 -2.38 -10.36 8.91
C PRO A 284 -3.02 -11.68 8.55
N ALA A 285 -4.18 -11.60 7.92
CA ALA A 285 -4.77 -12.77 7.28
C ALA A 285 -4.15 -12.94 5.89
N ILE A 286 -3.59 -14.11 5.63
CA ILE A 286 -3.01 -14.47 4.32
C ILE A 286 -3.99 -15.35 3.58
N VAL A 287 -4.22 -15.01 2.31
CA VAL A 287 -5.04 -15.79 1.37
C VAL A 287 -4.16 -16.14 0.18
N THR A 288 -4.20 -17.38 -0.26
CA THR A 288 -3.34 -17.96 -1.29
C THR A 288 -4.14 -18.62 -2.41
N GLU A 289 -3.50 -19.04 -3.46
CA GLU A 289 -4.15 -19.80 -4.54
C GLU A 289 -4.68 -21.17 -4.05
N ALA A 290 -4.10 -21.74 -3.01
CA ALA A 290 -4.56 -23.01 -2.40
C ALA A 290 -5.93 -22.86 -1.72
N ASP A 291 -6.31 -21.66 -1.31
CA ASP A 291 -7.61 -21.40 -0.69
C ASP A 291 -8.74 -21.28 -1.72
N VAL A 292 -8.40 -21.13 -3.01
CA VAL A 292 -9.36 -20.91 -4.08
C VAL A 292 -10.10 -22.20 -4.43
N ARG A 293 -11.43 -22.14 -4.40
CA ARG A 293 -12.33 -23.23 -4.83
C ARG A 293 -12.86 -22.94 -6.23
N ALA A 294 -12.97 -23.98 -7.04
CA ALA A 294 -13.50 -23.89 -8.39
C ALA A 294 -15.04 -24.02 -8.36
N GLU A 295 -15.74 -23.06 -7.76
CA GLU A 295 -17.19 -23.07 -7.72
C GLU A 295 -17.79 -22.23 -8.86
N ALA A 296 -18.84 -22.77 -9.47
CA ALA A 296 -19.60 -22.04 -10.50
C ALA A 296 -20.41 -20.90 -9.86
N PRO A 297 -20.51 -19.74 -10.54
CA PRO A 297 -21.38 -18.65 -10.11
C PRO A 297 -22.85 -19.08 -10.03
N LEU A 298 -23.65 -18.24 -9.36
CA LEU A 298 -25.10 -18.45 -9.28
C LEU A 298 -25.75 -18.49 -10.68
N GLY A 299 -26.70 -19.43 -10.88
CA GLY A 299 -27.46 -19.55 -12.10
C GLY A 299 -28.58 -18.52 -12.20
N GLY A 300 -29.04 -17.97 -11.09
CA GLY A 300 -30.10 -17.00 -11.03
C GLY A 300 -30.25 -16.31 -9.68
N LEU A 301 -31.11 -15.32 -9.63
CA LEU A 301 -31.37 -14.54 -8.42
C LEU A 301 -31.99 -15.38 -7.29
N GLY A 302 -32.77 -16.43 -7.66
CA GLY A 302 -33.36 -17.36 -6.69
C GLY A 302 -32.36 -18.24 -5.94
N ASP A 303 -31.10 -18.29 -6.41
CA ASP A 303 -30.03 -19.03 -5.75
C ASP A 303 -29.30 -18.19 -4.68
N VAL A 304 -29.71 -16.94 -4.45
CA VAL A 304 -29.12 -16.08 -3.42
C VAL A 304 -29.53 -16.61 -2.05
N GLU A 305 -28.54 -16.88 -1.22
CA GLU A 305 -28.66 -17.42 0.11
C GLU A 305 -28.68 -16.34 1.20
N PRO A 306 -29.02 -16.67 2.46
CA PRO A 306 -29.20 -15.70 3.54
C PRO A 306 -27.99 -14.85 3.89
N TRP A 307 -26.76 -15.30 3.57
CA TRP A 307 -25.56 -14.58 3.90
C TRP A 307 -24.83 -14.11 2.65
N PHE A 308 -24.44 -12.83 2.66
CA PHE A 308 -23.63 -12.21 1.62
C PHE A 308 -22.22 -11.96 2.16
N TYR A 309 -21.23 -12.32 1.36
CA TYR A 309 -19.80 -12.19 1.66
C TYR A 309 -19.10 -11.23 0.68
N GLU A 310 -18.42 -10.26 1.23
CA GLU A 310 -17.58 -9.31 0.48
C GLU A 310 -16.11 -9.55 0.82
N ALA A 311 -15.31 -9.98 -0.15
CA ALA A 311 -13.88 -10.12 -0.01
C ALA A 311 -13.18 -8.76 0.16
N ASP A 312 -12.09 -8.75 0.94
CA ASP A 312 -11.16 -7.63 0.97
C ASP A 312 -10.63 -7.33 -0.45
N ARG A 313 -10.31 -6.07 -0.67
CA ARG A 313 -9.86 -5.62 -2.00
C ARG A 313 -8.53 -6.24 -2.42
N ALA A 314 -7.62 -6.58 -1.48
CA ALA A 314 -6.38 -7.27 -1.79
C ALA A 314 -6.66 -8.67 -2.36
N VAL A 315 -7.60 -9.41 -1.77
CA VAL A 315 -8.03 -10.73 -2.25
C VAL A 315 -8.63 -10.64 -3.66
N VAL A 316 -9.44 -9.62 -3.93
CA VAL A 316 -10.01 -9.38 -5.27
C VAL A 316 -8.90 -9.03 -6.26
N ARG A 317 -7.95 -8.15 -5.89
CA ARG A 317 -6.84 -7.75 -6.76
C ARG A 317 -5.89 -8.89 -7.08
N ALA A 318 -5.63 -9.76 -6.11
CA ALA A 318 -4.87 -10.99 -6.30
C ALA A 318 -5.60 -12.04 -7.18
N GLY A 319 -6.88 -11.81 -7.50
CA GLY A 319 -7.68 -12.79 -8.26
C GLY A 319 -8.07 -14.02 -7.44
N LEU A 320 -8.10 -13.89 -6.10
CA LEU A 320 -8.36 -14.98 -5.16
C LEU A 320 -9.80 -14.98 -4.64
N SER A 321 -10.72 -14.36 -5.35
CA SER A 321 -12.14 -14.26 -4.94
C SER A 321 -12.83 -15.63 -4.77
N GLY A 322 -12.33 -16.68 -5.41
CA GLY A 322 -12.82 -18.04 -5.23
C GLY A 322 -12.52 -18.66 -3.86
N ALA A 323 -11.72 -17.98 -3.01
CA ALA A 323 -11.50 -18.38 -1.62
C ALA A 323 -12.69 -18.01 -0.70
N LEU A 324 -13.63 -17.15 -1.16
CA LEU A 324 -14.81 -16.78 -0.39
C LEU A 324 -15.63 -18.01 0.04
N PRO A 325 -16.25 -17.99 1.22
CA PRO A 325 -17.23 -19.01 1.59
C PRO A 325 -18.47 -18.89 0.71
N GLY A 326 -19.09 -20.03 0.39
CA GLY A 326 -20.29 -20.11 -0.43
C GLY A 326 -20.03 -19.93 -1.92
N ARG A 327 -21.10 -19.74 -2.69
CA ARG A 327 -21.07 -19.64 -4.15
C ARG A 327 -20.86 -18.20 -4.62
N PRO A 328 -19.99 -17.92 -5.61
CA PRO A 328 -19.80 -16.59 -6.15
C PRO A 328 -21.06 -16.08 -6.87
N LEU A 329 -21.39 -14.80 -6.67
CA LEU A 329 -22.47 -14.14 -7.40
C LEU A 329 -22.13 -13.99 -8.89
N SER A 330 -20.87 -13.67 -9.17
CA SER A 330 -20.26 -13.61 -10.51
C SER A 330 -18.75 -13.79 -10.39
N PHE A 331 -18.11 -14.23 -11.46
CA PHE A 331 -16.65 -14.36 -11.49
C PHE A 331 -15.93 -13.03 -11.21
N GLY A 332 -14.90 -13.08 -10.37
CA GLY A 332 -13.97 -11.97 -10.14
C GLY A 332 -14.54 -10.76 -9.38
N THR A 333 -15.80 -10.77 -8.99
CA THR A 333 -16.43 -9.64 -8.26
C THR A 333 -15.97 -9.57 -6.79
N GLY A 334 -15.53 -10.68 -6.22
CA GLY A 334 -15.25 -10.77 -4.79
C GLY A 334 -16.52 -10.70 -3.95
N TYR A 335 -17.64 -11.17 -4.50
CA TYR A 335 -18.94 -11.30 -3.86
C TYR A 335 -19.41 -12.75 -3.93
N ALA A 336 -19.85 -13.29 -2.81
CA ALA A 336 -20.42 -14.63 -2.71
C ALA A 336 -21.64 -14.65 -1.77
N THR A 337 -22.40 -15.73 -1.81
CA THR A 337 -23.54 -15.97 -0.92
C THR A 337 -23.44 -17.38 -0.36
N GLY A 338 -23.97 -17.61 0.85
CA GLY A 338 -23.97 -18.92 1.50
C GLY A 338 -25.05 -19.06 2.55
N ALA A 339 -25.41 -20.31 2.86
CA ALA A 339 -26.45 -20.66 3.81
C ALA A 339 -26.05 -20.36 5.26
N GLU A 340 -24.77 -20.55 5.58
CA GLU A 340 -24.25 -20.47 6.96
C GLU A 340 -23.46 -19.18 7.19
N PRO A 341 -23.49 -18.62 8.42
CA PRO A 341 -22.72 -17.43 8.78
C PRO A 341 -21.25 -17.76 9.03
N VAL A 342 -20.38 -17.49 8.05
CA VAL A 342 -18.94 -17.72 8.17
C VAL A 342 -18.21 -16.39 8.41
N ASP A 343 -17.39 -16.33 9.47
CA ASP A 343 -16.55 -15.19 9.81
C ASP A 343 -15.09 -15.47 9.48
N LEU A 344 -14.52 -14.65 8.58
CA LEU A 344 -13.11 -14.70 8.19
C LEU A 344 -12.49 -13.30 8.31
N PRO A 345 -11.20 -13.19 8.72
CA PRO A 345 -10.58 -11.87 8.94
C PRO A 345 -10.52 -10.99 7.70
N TRP A 346 -10.60 -11.56 6.49
CA TRP A 346 -10.51 -10.89 5.20
C TRP A 346 -11.86 -10.79 4.47
N VAL A 347 -12.97 -11.15 5.15
CA VAL A 347 -14.33 -11.11 4.61
C VAL A 347 -15.19 -10.17 5.44
N ARG A 348 -16.04 -9.39 4.79
CA ARG A 348 -17.17 -8.72 5.43
C ARG A 348 -18.43 -9.51 5.15
N ARG A 349 -19.08 -10.00 6.20
CA ARG A 349 -20.34 -10.72 6.14
C ARG A 349 -21.50 -9.77 6.36
N TYR A 350 -22.62 -10.03 5.68
CA TYR A 350 -23.87 -9.30 5.82
C TYR A 350 -25.04 -10.30 5.75
N ALA A 351 -26.15 -10.02 6.45
CA ALA A 351 -27.39 -10.71 6.22
C ALA A 351 -28.08 -10.16 4.95
N VAL A 352 -28.58 -11.03 4.10
CA VAL A 352 -29.39 -10.65 2.93
C VAL A 352 -30.84 -10.45 3.39
N VAL A 353 -31.35 -9.23 3.22
CA VAL A 353 -32.74 -8.88 3.55
C VAL A 353 -33.65 -9.10 2.35
N GLU A 354 -33.14 -8.73 1.16
CA GLU A 354 -33.91 -8.85 -0.09
C GLU A 354 -32.93 -8.93 -1.28
N ALA A 355 -33.33 -9.65 -2.31
CA ALA A 355 -32.61 -9.74 -3.57
C ALA A 355 -33.59 -9.52 -4.75
N MET A 356 -33.29 -8.53 -5.59
CA MET A 356 -34.19 -8.17 -6.69
C MET A 356 -33.43 -7.67 -7.93
N PRO A 357 -34.00 -7.77 -9.14
CA PRO A 357 -33.41 -7.11 -10.31
C PRO A 357 -33.34 -5.59 -10.10
N LEU A 358 -32.27 -4.95 -10.60
CA LEU A 358 -32.12 -3.50 -10.51
C LEU A 358 -33.12 -2.79 -11.43
N ARG A 359 -34.29 -2.51 -10.88
CA ARG A 359 -35.29 -1.62 -11.47
C ARG A 359 -35.54 -0.48 -10.49
N VAL A 360 -35.01 0.72 -10.80
CA VAL A 360 -35.02 1.88 -9.89
C VAL A 360 -36.39 2.13 -9.27
N LYS A 361 -37.46 2.03 -10.06
CA LYS A 361 -38.84 2.20 -9.56
C LYS A 361 -39.20 1.16 -8.50
N ALA A 362 -38.88 -0.12 -8.73
CA ALA A 362 -39.19 -1.21 -7.80
C ALA A 362 -38.34 -1.08 -6.51
N VAL A 363 -37.05 -0.83 -6.64
CA VAL A 363 -36.17 -0.61 -5.48
C VAL A 363 -36.65 0.58 -4.65
N ARG A 364 -37.01 1.70 -5.29
CA ARG A 364 -37.59 2.87 -4.61
C ARG A 364 -38.88 2.56 -3.88
N ALA A 365 -39.79 1.78 -4.46
CA ALA A 365 -41.04 1.37 -3.84
C ALA A 365 -40.77 0.52 -2.59
N TRP A 366 -39.89 -0.48 -2.70
CA TRP A 366 -39.47 -1.35 -1.61
C TRP A 366 -38.87 -0.58 -0.43
N LEU A 367 -37.97 0.40 -0.71
CA LEU A 367 -37.34 1.27 0.30
C LEU A 367 -38.39 2.16 1.00
N ARG A 368 -39.34 2.74 0.22
CA ARG A 368 -40.38 3.62 0.75
C ARG A 368 -41.32 2.89 1.71
N GLU A 369 -41.74 1.68 1.34
CA GLU A 369 -42.61 0.85 2.20
C GLU A 369 -42.02 0.54 3.56
N ARG A 370 -40.63 0.61 3.66
CA ARG A 370 -39.89 0.33 4.89
C ARG A 370 -39.34 1.59 5.57
N GLY A 371 -39.77 2.78 5.13
CA GLY A 371 -39.32 4.05 5.73
C GLY A 371 -37.84 4.35 5.51
N ILE A 372 -37.21 3.79 4.44
CA ILE A 372 -35.80 3.96 4.14
C ILE A 372 -35.62 5.12 3.16
N GLY A 373 -34.89 6.18 3.58
CA GLY A 373 -34.64 7.37 2.78
C GLY A 373 -33.18 7.55 2.37
N GLN A 374 -32.27 6.90 3.07
CA GLN A 374 -30.85 7.00 2.81
C GLN A 374 -30.26 5.63 2.41
N VAL A 375 -29.41 5.61 1.40
CA VAL A 375 -28.79 4.36 0.96
C VAL A 375 -27.28 4.50 0.81
N THR A 376 -26.54 3.48 1.28
CA THR A 376 -25.16 3.25 0.91
C THR A 376 -25.11 2.29 -0.27
N VAL A 377 -24.50 2.69 -1.38
CA VAL A 377 -24.38 1.84 -2.57
C VAL A 377 -22.99 1.29 -2.69
N LYS A 378 -22.84 -0.03 -2.58
CA LYS A 378 -21.64 -0.80 -2.92
C LYS A 378 -21.81 -1.38 -4.33
N LYS A 379 -20.78 -1.27 -5.16
CA LYS A 379 -20.85 -1.75 -6.55
C LYS A 379 -19.59 -2.49 -6.96
N ARG A 380 -19.77 -3.70 -7.52
CA ARG A 380 -18.74 -4.42 -8.29
C ARG A 380 -19.39 -5.23 -9.40
N GLY A 381 -18.77 -5.31 -10.57
CA GLY A 381 -19.24 -6.13 -11.68
C GLY A 381 -20.50 -5.62 -12.39
N ALA A 382 -20.98 -4.42 -12.11
CA ALA A 382 -22.14 -3.82 -12.78
C ALA A 382 -21.80 -2.45 -13.36
N THR A 383 -22.42 -2.07 -14.48
CA THR A 383 -22.25 -0.77 -15.13
C THR A 383 -23.30 0.21 -14.62
N VAL A 384 -23.11 0.71 -13.41
CA VAL A 384 -24.03 1.66 -12.74
C VAL A 384 -23.22 2.77 -12.10
N ASP A 385 -23.67 4.01 -12.15
CA ASP A 385 -23.11 5.10 -11.36
C ASP A 385 -23.72 5.06 -9.94
N PRO A 386 -22.91 4.75 -8.89
CA PRO A 386 -23.43 4.67 -7.54
C PRO A 386 -23.96 6.01 -7.00
N GLN A 387 -23.40 7.15 -7.46
CA GLN A 387 -23.83 8.47 -7.00
C GLN A 387 -25.18 8.84 -7.63
N ALA A 388 -25.35 8.58 -8.93
CA ALA A 388 -26.64 8.78 -9.61
C ALA A 388 -27.69 7.89 -8.97
N LEU A 389 -27.42 6.58 -8.80
CA LEU A 389 -28.36 5.65 -8.18
C LEU A 389 -28.75 6.09 -6.76
N ARG A 390 -27.80 6.57 -5.95
CA ARG A 390 -28.08 7.10 -4.60
C ARG A 390 -29.05 8.28 -4.66
N ARG A 391 -28.82 9.25 -5.56
CA ARG A 391 -29.72 10.40 -5.74
C ARG A 391 -31.14 9.96 -6.18
N ASP A 392 -31.21 9.01 -7.09
CA ASP A 392 -32.49 8.49 -7.60
C ASP A 392 -33.29 7.74 -6.54
N LEU A 393 -32.63 7.11 -5.58
CA LEU A 393 -33.27 6.33 -4.51
C LEU A 393 -33.53 7.14 -3.23
N ALA A 394 -32.93 8.30 -3.08
CA ALA A 394 -33.06 9.15 -1.89
C ALA A 394 -34.52 9.59 -1.67
N SER A 395 -34.93 9.64 -0.41
CA SER A 395 -36.21 10.20 0.03
C SER A 395 -36.05 10.93 1.37
N ARG A 396 -37.15 11.50 1.89
CA ARG A 396 -37.16 12.22 3.17
C ARG A 396 -37.29 11.31 4.40
N ALA A 397 -37.42 10.00 4.20
CA ALA A 397 -37.48 9.05 5.32
C ALA A 397 -36.12 8.92 6.02
N ASP A 398 -36.14 8.60 7.31
CA ASP A 398 -34.95 8.60 8.18
C ASP A 398 -34.17 7.28 8.14
N GLY A 399 -34.79 6.19 7.68
CA GLY A 399 -34.17 4.87 7.63
C GLY A 399 -33.01 4.79 6.63
N HIS A 400 -32.04 3.92 6.93
CA HIS A 400 -30.85 3.66 6.11
C HIS A 400 -30.76 2.20 5.68
N ALA A 401 -30.34 1.94 4.43
CA ALA A 401 -30.02 0.60 3.94
C ALA A 401 -28.68 0.56 3.19
N THR A 402 -28.03 -0.59 3.20
CA THR A 402 -26.88 -0.87 2.32
C THR A 402 -27.34 -1.70 1.13
N LEU A 403 -27.08 -1.18 -0.06
CA LEU A 403 -27.40 -1.82 -1.33
C LEU A 403 -26.12 -2.31 -1.99
N VAL A 404 -26.06 -3.61 -2.28
CA VAL A 404 -24.98 -4.20 -3.09
C VAL A 404 -25.50 -4.37 -4.52
N VAL A 405 -24.89 -3.63 -5.45
CA VAL A 405 -25.24 -3.69 -6.88
C VAL A 405 -24.18 -4.50 -7.60
N THR A 406 -24.61 -5.59 -8.21
CA THR A 406 -23.71 -6.52 -8.92
C THR A 406 -24.44 -7.18 -10.08
N THR A 407 -23.81 -8.17 -10.71
CA THR A 407 -24.39 -8.99 -11.77
C THR A 407 -24.54 -10.42 -11.28
N VAL A 408 -25.70 -11.04 -11.53
CA VAL A 408 -25.98 -12.47 -11.34
C VAL A 408 -26.56 -12.99 -12.64
N ALA A 409 -26.01 -14.05 -13.22
CA ALA A 409 -26.46 -14.64 -14.49
C ALA A 409 -26.75 -13.57 -15.58
N ALA A 410 -25.79 -12.66 -15.81
CA ALA A 410 -25.88 -11.53 -16.75
C ALA A 410 -26.93 -10.45 -16.42
N THR A 411 -27.68 -10.58 -15.33
CA THR A 411 -28.66 -9.58 -14.88
C THR A 411 -28.08 -8.69 -13.81
N THR A 412 -28.21 -7.37 -13.94
CA THR A 412 -27.88 -6.44 -12.86
C THR A 412 -28.91 -6.54 -11.74
N VAL A 413 -28.44 -6.82 -10.53
CA VAL A 413 -29.27 -7.05 -9.35
C VAL A 413 -28.89 -6.11 -8.21
N VAL A 414 -29.79 -5.95 -7.27
CA VAL A 414 -29.59 -5.29 -5.98
C VAL A 414 -29.84 -6.31 -4.88
N LEU A 415 -28.87 -6.47 -3.99
CA LEU A 415 -29.09 -7.10 -2.70
C LEU A 415 -29.19 -6.00 -1.65
N VAL A 416 -30.28 -6.00 -0.89
CA VAL A 416 -30.38 -5.19 0.32
C VAL A 416 -29.75 -6.00 1.44
N VAL A 417 -28.75 -5.44 2.10
CA VAL A 417 -27.98 -6.18 3.11
C VAL A 417 -27.87 -5.39 4.41
N GLU A 418 -27.84 -6.12 5.51
CA GLU A 418 -27.57 -5.59 6.86
C GLU A 418 -26.19 -6.07 7.35
N PRO A 419 -25.38 -5.17 7.97
CA PRO A 419 -24.17 -5.62 8.63
C PRO A 419 -24.53 -6.61 9.75
N PRO A 420 -23.61 -7.54 10.11
CA PRO A 420 -23.83 -8.39 11.27
C PRO A 420 -24.06 -7.52 12.49
N ARG A 421 -25.02 -7.89 13.30
CA ARG A 421 -25.21 -7.24 14.62
C ARG A 421 -23.97 -7.54 15.47
N PRO A 422 -23.46 -6.55 16.20
CA PRO A 422 -22.28 -6.72 17.05
C PRO A 422 -22.46 -7.81 18.11
#